data_160d007dac4da9dd2c7d478f1d305105
#
_entry.id   160d007dac4da9dd2c7d478f1d305105
#
_cell.length_a   1.000
_cell.length_b   1.000
_cell.length_c   1.000
_cell.angle_alpha   90.00
_cell.angle_beta   90.00
_cell.angle_gamma   90.00
#
_symmetry.space_group_name_H-M   'P 1'
#
loop_
_entity.id
_entity.type
_entity.pdbx_description
1 polymer ?
#
loop_
_entity_poly.entity_id
_entity_poly.type
_entity_poly.pdbx_seq_one_letter_code
_entity_poly.pdbx_strand_id
1 'polypeptide(L)'
;SYTKVFANTLVKHAKKDSKIVGITAAMPGGTGMDIFGKEFPKRMFDVGIAEQHAVTFAAGMATEGYKPYAAIYSTFLQRAYDQVVHDVAIQSLPVRFAIDRAGLVGADGSTHAGSFDITYLSTLPNFIVMAASDEAELVKMINTSVDINDRPSAIRYPRGVGVGVELPSIEEKIEIGKGRIIQNGSQVCLLNLGTRLQECKLAAENLKQKGVSTTIVDARLAKSLDEELIIKCAREHESLVSIEEGSIGGFGSHVKN
;
A
#
# COMPACT_ATOMS: atom_id res chain seq x y z
N SER A 1 -9.57 -7.37 -10.64
CA SER A 1 -8.50 -7.64 -9.64
C SER A 1 -7.81 -6.34 -9.26
N TYR A 2 -7.19 -6.32 -8.11
CA TYR A 2 -6.40 -5.17 -7.63
C TYR A 2 -5.30 -4.78 -8.62
N THR A 3 -4.56 -5.73 -9.17
CA THR A 3 -3.54 -5.51 -10.20
C THR A 3 -4.08 -4.71 -11.39
N LYS A 4 -5.27 -5.08 -11.91
CA LYS A 4 -5.89 -4.35 -13.03
C LYS A 4 -6.36 -2.95 -12.61
N VAL A 5 -6.87 -2.79 -11.39
CA VAL A 5 -7.26 -1.47 -10.85
C VAL A 5 -6.03 -0.56 -10.78
N PHE A 6 -4.92 -1.07 -10.23
CA PHE A 6 -3.65 -0.35 -10.21
C PHE A 6 -3.21 0.08 -11.62
N ALA A 7 -3.05 -0.88 -12.53
CA ALA A 7 -2.55 -0.60 -13.87
C ALA A 7 -3.43 0.42 -14.64
N ASN A 8 -4.76 0.23 -14.61
CA ASN A 8 -5.68 1.14 -15.30
C ASN A 8 -5.69 2.55 -14.70
N THR A 9 -5.56 2.67 -13.38
CA THR A 9 -5.46 3.98 -12.71
C THR A 9 -4.16 4.67 -13.06
N LEU A 10 -3.05 3.94 -13.05
CA LEU A 10 -1.75 4.48 -13.44
C LEU A 10 -1.74 4.94 -14.91
N VAL A 11 -2.35 4.18 -15.82
CA VAL A 11 -2.53 4.56 -17.24
C VAL A 11 -3.29 5.88 -17.37
N LYS A 12 -4.37 6.07 -16.59
CA LYS A 12 -5.14 7.33 -16.61
C LYS A 12 -4.27 8.54 -16.21
N HIS A 13 -3.46 8.39 -15.18
CA HIS A 13 -2.52 9.43 -14.76
C HIS A 13 -1.40 9.66 -15.78
N ALA A 14 -0.84 8.58 -16.34
CA ALA A 14 0.24 8.67 -17.32
C ALA A 14 -0.20 9.30 -18.67
N LYS A 15 -1.49 9.29 -18.99
CA LYS A 15 -2.07 10.06 -20.11
C LYS A 15 -2.01 11.56 -19.86
N LYS A 16 -2.07 12.00 -18.60
CA LYS A 16 -2.00 13.41 -18.19
C LYS A 16 -0.59 13.88 -17.85
N ASP A 17 0.29 12.97 -17.43
CA ASP A 17 1.65 13.26 -16.98
C ASP A 17 2.69 12.35 -17.65
N SER A 18 3.47 12.92 -18.56
CA SER A 18 4.51 12.21 -19.31
C SER A 18 5.72 11.79 -18.45
N LYS A 19 5.86 12.34 -17.24
CA LYS A 19 6.91 11.98 -16.27
C LYS A 19 6.69 10.62 -15.61
N ILE A 20 5.47 10.08 -15.63
CA ILE A 20 5.16 8.78 -15.04
C ILE A 20 5.76 7.67 -15.89
N VAL A 21 6.56 6.82 -15.26
CA VAL A 21 7.20 5.64 -15.87
C VAL A 21 6.96 4.41 -15.00
N GLY A 22 6.83 3.25 -15.62
CA GLY A 22 6.63 1.97 -14.94
C GLY A 22 7.89 1.10 -15.04
N ILE A 23 8.28 0.47 -13.94
CA ILE A 23 9.43 -0.43 -13.84
C ILE A 23 8.96 -1.71 -13.18
N THR A 24 9.38 -2.86 -13.71
CA THR A 24 9.16 -4.17 -13.07
C THR A 24 10.37 -5.07 -13.26
N ALA A 25 10.44 -6.16 -12.51
CA ALA A 25 11.53 -7.11 -12.55
C ALA A 25 11.00 -8.51 -12.92
N ALA A 26 10.83 -8.75 -14.23
CA ALA A 26 10.30 -9.99 -14.82
C ALA A 26 8.86 -10.35 -14.38
N MET A 27 8.06 -9.37 -13.98
CA MET A 27 6.68 -9.57 -13.49
C MET A 27 5.64 -8.72 -14.24
N PRO A 28 5.73 -8.46 -15.56
CA PRO A 28 4.86 -7.49 -16.21
C PRO A 28 3.38 -7.86 -16.10
N GLY A 29 2.99 -9.10 -16.36
CA GLY A 29 1.60 -9.54 -16.27
C GLY A 29 1.06 -9.59 -14.84
N GLY A 30 1.91 -9.95 -13.89
CA GLY A 30 1.54 -10.08 -12.48
C GLY A 30 1.40 -8.74 -11.75
N THR A 31 2.08 -7.71 -12.22
CA THR A 31 2.01 -6.34 -11.67
C THR A 31 1.14 -5.39 -12.50
N GLY A 32 0.62 -5.85 -13.66
CA GLY A 32 -0.15 -5.01 -14.57
C GLY A 32 0.70 -4.07 -15.43
N MET A 33 2.03 -4.21 -15.39
CA MET A 33 2.94 -3.42 -16.22
C MET A 33 2.84 -3.79 -17.70
N ASP A 34 2.32 -4.96 -18.05
CA ASP A 34 1.94 -5.31 -19.42
C ASP A 34 0.82 -4.42 -19.98
N ILE A 35 -0.16 -4.04 -19.13
CA ILE A 35 -1.24 -3.09 -19.50
C ILE A 35 -0.64 -1.71 -19.71
N PHE A 36 0.21 -1.26 -18.77
CA PHE A 36 0.90 0.03 -18.87
C PHE A 36 1.80 0.09 -20.11
N GLY A 37 2.58 -0.95 -20.38
CA GLY A 37 3.51 -1.04 -21.49
C GLY A 37 2.82 -1.07 -22.87
N LYS A 38 1.61 -1.59 -22.98
CA LYS A 38 0.81 -1.52 -24.21
C LYS A 38 0.45 -0.08 -24.58
N GLU A 39 0.10 0.74 -23.58
CA GLU A 39 -0.22 2.17 -23.79
C GLU A 39 1.03 3.03 -23.96
N PHE A 40 2.11 2.70 -23.21
CA PHE A 40 3.33 3.51 -23.13
C PHE A 40 4.60 2.67 -23.28
N PRO A 41 4.86 2.07 -24.46
CA PRO A 41 5.99 1.14 -24.63
C PRO A 41 7.37 1.74 -24.38
N LYS A 42 7.52 3.07 -24.52
CA LYS A 42 8.79 3.79 -24.25
C LYS A 42 8.93 4.25 -22.79
N ARG A 43 7.94 3.99 -21.95
CA ARG A 43 7.91 4.40 -20.54
C ARG A 43 7.72 3.21 -19.58
N MET A 44 7.75 1.98 -20.11
CA MET A 44 7.73 0.75 -19.34
C MET A 44 9.08 0.03 -19.49
N PHE A 45 9.67 -0.36 -18.37
CA PHE A 45 10.96 -1.01 -18.31
C PHE A 45 10.85 -2.31 -17.51
N ASP A 46 11.17 -3.43 -18.17
CA ASP A 46 11.37 -4.71 -17.51
C ASP A 46 12.87 -4.98 -17.40
N VAL A 47 13.39 -5.02 -16.18
CA VAL A 47 14.83 -5.19 -15.93
C VAL A 47 15.24 -6.66 -15.78
N GLY A 48 14.34 -7.60 -16.05
CA GLY A 48 14.55 -9.01 -15.78
C GLY A 48 14.47 -9.31 -14.26
N ILE A 49 14.97 -10.47 -13.84
CA ILE A 49 14.98 -10.87 -12.42
C ILE A 49 16.12 -10.13 -11.69
N ALA A 50 15.96 -8.81 -11.55
CA ALA A 50 16.97 -7.92 -10.99
C ALA A 50 16.33 -6.78 -10.19
N GLU A 51 15.68 -7.12 -9.08
CA GLU A 51 14.94 -6.17 -8.24
C GLU A 51 15.85 -5.06 -7.70
N GLN A 52 17.11 -5.36 -7.37
CA GLN A 52 18.09 -4.34 -6.97
C GLN A 52 18.28 -3.29 -8.06
N HIS A 53 18.45 -3.75 -9.31
CA HIS A 53 18.57 -2.84 -10.46
C HIS A 53 17.30 -2.03 -10.67
N ALA A 54 16.13 -2.64 -10.53
CA ALA A 54 14.85 -1.94 -10.65
C ALA A 54 14.76 -0.74 -9.69
N VAL A 55 15.18 -0.91 -8.44
CA VAL A 55 15.12 0.13 -7.42
C VAL A 55 16.17 1.22 -7.67
N THR A 56 17.42 0.86 -7.95
CA THR A 56 18.48 1.84 -8.28
C THR A 56 18.14 2.63 -9.54
N PHE A 57 17.60 1.97 -10.57
CA PHE A 57 17.16 2.62 -11.80
C PHE A 57 15.99 3.60 -11.55
N ALA A 58 15.01 3.19 -10.71
CA ALA A 58 13.93 4.08 -10.29
C ALA A 58 14.47 5.30 -9.53
N ALA A 59 15.44 5.11 -8.64
CA ALA A 59 16.09 6.20 -7.92
C ALA A 59 16.76 7.19 -8.87
N GLY A 60 17.53 6.70 -9.85
CA GLY A 60 18.16 7.54 -10.87
C GLY A 60 17.13 8.31 -11.72
N MET A 61 16.03 7.69 -12.09
CA MET A 61 14.94 8.40 -12.78
C MET A 61 14.29 9.49 -11.93
N ALA A 62 14.14 9.24 -10.62
CA ALA A 62 13.57 10.22 -9.71
C ALA A 62 14.46 11.46 -9.56
N THR A 63 15.80 11.33 -9.61
CA THR A 63 16.72 12.47 -9.60
C THR A 63 16.58 13.38 -10.82
N GLU A 64 16.15 12.83 -11.95
CA GLU A 64 15.88 13.55 -13.20
C GLU A 64 14.42 14.07 -13.30
N GLY A 65 13.68 14.03 -12.19
CA GLY A 65 12.31 14.53 -12.08
C GLY A 65 11.27 13.69 -12.78
N TYR A 66 11.56 12.41 -13.09
CA TYR A 66 10.55 11.44 -13.45
C TYR A 66 9.78 10.97 -12.21
N LYS A 67 8.62 10.36 -12.46
CA LYS A 67 7.76 9.77 -11.43
C LYS A 67 7.75 8.24 -11.60
N PRO A 68 8.82 7.54 -11.16
CA PRO A 68 8.92 6.11 -11.34
C PRO A 68 7.98 5.36 -10.39
N TYR A 69 7.26 4.39 -10.96
CA TYR A 69 6.52 3.36 -10.24
C TYR A 69 7.25 2.02 -10.36
N ALA A 70 7.90 1.60 -9.27
CA ALA A 70 8.52 0.29 -9.17
C ALA A 70 7.47 -0.74 -8.74
N ALA A 71 6.94 -1.48 -9.70
CA ALA A 71 5.88 -2.48 -9.50
C ALA A 71 6.52 -3.86 -9.31
N ILE A 72 6.56 -4.31 -8.06
CA ILE A 72 7.28 -5.53 -7.63
C ILE A 72 6.41 -6.25 -6.59
N TYR A 73 6.41 -7.60 -6.61
CA TYR A 73 5.75 -8.37 -5.55
C TYR A 73 6.41 -8.15 -4.19
N SER A 74 5.60 -8.11 -3.15
CA SER A 74 6.07 -7.89 -1.78
C SER A 74 7.25 -8.80 -1.42
N THR A 75 7.12 -10.11 -1.65
CA THR A 75 8.18 -11.08 -1.33
C THR A 75 9.47 -10.86 -2.12
N PHE A 76 9.40 -10.36 -3.36
CA PHE A 76 10.59 -10.15 -4.20
C PHE A 76 11.26 -8.80 -3.96
N LEU A 77 10.54 -7.82 -3.45
CA LEU A 77 11.13 -6.53 -3.04
C LEU A 77 12.17 -6.67 -1.92
N GLN A 78 12.10 -7.73 -1.12
CA GLN A 78 13.10 -8.05 -0.09
C GLN A 78 14.53 -8.12 -0.65
N ARG A 79 14.69 -8.63 -1.89
CA ARG A 79 16.01 -8.72 -2.56
C ARG A 79 16.64 -7.35 -2.79
N ALA A 80 15.84 -6.30 -2.89
CA ALA A 80 16.29 -4.93 -3.15
C ALA A 80 16.26 -4.03 -1.89
N TYR A 81 16.18 -4.61 -0.71
CA TYR A 81 16.06 -3.82 0.53
C TYR A 81 17.21 -2.84 0.73
N ASP A 82 18.45 -3.27 0.46
CA ASP A 82 19.62 -2.40 0.55
C ASP A 82 19.49 -1.17 -0.36
N GLN A 83 19.04 -1.34 -1.61
CA GLN A 83 18.80 -0.26 -2.56
C GLN A 83 17.63 0.64 -2.14
N VAL A 84 16.59 0.06 -1.55
CA VAL A 84 15.49 0.86 -0.97
C VAL A 84 16.01 1.77 0.15
N VAL A 85 16.95 1.29 0.98
CA VAL A 85 17.57 2.06 2.05
C VAL A 85 18.50 3.14 1.47
N HIS A 86 19.55 2.74 0.75
CA HIS A 86 20.63 3.62 0.34
C HIS A 86 20.32 4.51 -0.87
N ASP A 87 19.68 3.92 -1.89
CA ASP A 87 19.45 4.66 -3.13
C ASP A 87 18.17 5.50 -3.07
N VAL A 88 17.24 5.18 -2.19
CA VAL A 88 15.93 5.83 -2.14
C VAL A 88 15.66 6.53 -0.81
N ALA A 89 15.56 5.79 0.31
CA ALA A 89 15.05 6.33 1.57
C ALA A 89 15.98 7.38 2.20
N ILE A 90 17.28 7.10 2.30
CA ILE A 90 18.25 8.02 2.88
C ILE A 90 18.35 9.33 2.07
N GLN A 91 18.16 9.24 0.77
CA GLN A 91 18.18 10.40 -0.15
C GLN A 91 16.81 11.07 -0.29
N SER A 92 15.78 10.56 0.35
CA SER A 92 14.38 11.03 0.22
C SER A 92 13.89 11.13 -1.23
N LEU A 93 14.33 10.23 -2.11
CA LEU A 93 13.92 10.27 -3.51
C LEU A 93 12.47 9.80 -3.70
N PRO A 94 11.66 10.49 -4.52
CA PRO A 94 10.25 10.20 -4.68
C PRO A 94 9.99 9.00 -5.60
N VAL A 95 10.53 7.85 -5.26
CA VAL A 95 10.20 6.57 -5.88
C VAL A 95 8.87 6.06 -5.30
N ARG A 96 8.00 5.58 -6.17
CA ARG A 96 6.70 5.04 -5.81
C ARG A 96 6.73 3.53 -5.96
N PHE A 97 6.64 2.82 -4.85
CA PHE A 97 6.59 1.36 -4.84
C PHE A 97 5.15 0.89 -4.94
N ALA A 98 4.81 0.19 -6.02
CA ALA A 98 3.55 -0.52 -6.16
C ALA A 98 3.77 -1.99 -5.78
N ILE A 99 3.39 -2.33 -4.56
CA ILE A 99 3.69 -3.63 -3.95
C ILE A 99 2.51 -4.56 -4.13
N ASP A 100 2.54 -5.36 -5.18
CA ASP A 100 1.53 -6.39 -5.43
C ASP A 100 1.80 -7.65 -4.58
N ARG A 101 0.82 -8.50 -4.37
CA ARG A 101 0.91 -9.71 -3.53
C ARG A 101 1.31 -9.41 -2.08
N ALA A 102 0.82 -8.32 -1.53
CA ALA A 102 0.98 -8.03 -0.12
C ALA A 102 0.08 -8.93 0.73
N GLY A 103 0.59 -9.41 1.87
CA GLY A 103 -0.13 -10.32 2.75
C GLY A 103 -0.11 -11.77 2.28
N LEU A 104 -1.12 -12.54 2.64
CA LEU A 104 -1.27 -13.94 2.27
C LEU A 104 -1.79 -14.08 0.83
N VAL A 105 -1.21 -14.97 0.05
CA VAL A 105 -1.40 -15.06 -1.41
C VAL A 105 -2.10 -16.33 -1.88
N GLY A 106 -2.57 -17.17 -0.95
CA GLY A 106 -3.33 -18.38 -1.27
C GLY A 106 -2.56 -19.35 -2.17
N ALA A 107 -3.05 -19.57 -3.39
CA ALA A 107 -2.52 -20.56 -4.32
C ALA A 107 -1.06 -20.32 -4.78
N ASP A 108 -0.53 -19.09 -4.65
CA ASP A 108 0.87 -18.80 -4.99
C ASP A 108 1.86 -19.41 -3.97
N GLY A 109 1.37 -19.78 -2.79
CA GLY A 109 2.12 -20.51 -1.78
C GLY A 109 3.05 -19.65 -0.92
N SER A 110 3.76 -20.31 -0.01
CA SER A 110 4.58 -19.66 1.03
C SER A 110 5.72 -18.79 0.48
N THR A 111 6.29 -19.15 -0.66
CA THR A 111 7.38 -18.40 -1.31
C THR A 111 6.94 -17.04 -1.85
N HIS A 112 5.63 -16.82 -2.00
CA HIS A 112 5.04 -15.58 -2.51
C HIS A 112 4.33 -14.77 -1.42
N ALA A 113 4.31 -15.24 -0.17
CA ALA A 113 3.67 -14.53 0.93
C ALA A 113 4.37 -13.18 1.20
N GLY A 114 3.58 -12.11 1.17
CA GLY A 114 4.03 -10.73 1.36
C GLY A 114 3.86 -10.25 2.79
N SER A 115 4.57 -10.86 3.74
CA SER A 115 4.35 -10.62 5.18
C SER A 115 5.32 -9.65 5.83
N PHE A 116 6.40 -9.23 5.14
CA PHE A 116 7.50 -8.51 5.78
C PHE A 116 7.65 -7.05 5.33
N ASP A 117 6.98 -6.64 4.25
CA ASP A 117 7.11 -5.31 3.65
C ASP A 117 6.74 -4.17 4.62
N ILE A 118 5.67 -4.32 5.41
CA ILE A 118 5.30 -3.32 6.41
C ILE A 118 6.45 -3.12 7.39
N THR A 119 7.01 -4.21 7.92
CA THR A 119 8.05 -4.18 8.94
C THR A 119 9.29 -3.43 8.45
N TYR A 120 9.87 -3.83 7.32
CA TYR A 120 11.13 -3.24 6.89
C TYR A 120 10.97 -1.85 6.25
N LEU A 121 9.85 -1.55 5.59
CA LEU A 121 9.61 -0.21 5.04
C LEU A 121 9.27 0.82 6.12
N SER A 122 8.55 0.40 7.15
CA SER A 122 8.16 1.32 8.22
C SER A 122 9.32 1.74 9.13
N THR A 123 10.45 1.02 9.12
CA THR A 123 11.67 1.43 9.84
C THR A 123 12.43 2.56 9.14
N LEU A 124 12.19 2.76 7.83
CA LEU A 124 12.97 3.71 7.03
C LEU A 124 12.52 5.16 7.24
N PRO A 125 13.44 6.14 7.24
CA PRO A 125 13.10 7.54 7.38
C PRO A 125 12.30 8.05 6.16
N ASN A 126 11.45 9.05 6.39
CA ASN A 126 10.70 9.78 5.36
C ASN A 126 9.78 8.93 4.46
N PHE A 127 9.62 7.65 4.73
CA PHE A 127 8.78 6.76 3.94
C PHE A 127 7.30 6.93 4.29
N ILE A 128 6.43 6.87 3.28
CA ILE A 128 4.98 6.75 3.44
C ILE A 128 4.59 5.33 3.04
N VAL A 129 3.93 4.58 3.92
CA VAL A 129 3.49 3.21 3.64
C VAL A 129 1.97 3.13 3.75
N MET A 130 1.32 2.95 2.60
CA MET A 130 -0.14 2.87 2.45
C MET A 130 -0.59 1.43 2.22
N ALA A 131 -1.73 1.04 2.78
CA ALA A 131 -2.32 -0.28 2.61
C ALA A 131 -3.81 -0.15 2.27
N ALA A 132 -4.17 -0.50 1.05
CA ALA A 132 -5.53 -0.39 0.57
C ALA A 132 -6.46 -1.42 1.23
N SER A 133 -7.57 -0.95 1.79
CA SER A 133 -8.60 -1.81 2.38
C SER A 133 -9.58 -2.38 1.35
N ASP A 134 -9.73 -1.70 0.22
CA ASP A 134 -10.52 -2.10 -0.94
C ASP A 134 -9.96 -1.47 -2.22
N GLU A 135 -10.58 -1.78 -3.37
CA GLU A 135 -10.15 -1.25 -4.67
C GLU A 135 -10.40 0.25 -4.84
N ALA A 136 -11.37 0.84 -4.12
CA ALA A 136 -11.61 2.28 -4.14
C ALA A 136 -10.51 3.04 -3.38
N GLU A 137 -10.10 2.53 -2.22
CA GLU A 137 -8.96 3.08 -1.49
C GLU A 137 -7.65 2.92 -2.27
N LEU A 138 -7.47 1.80 -3.01
CA LEU A 138 -6.32 1.65 -3.90
C LEU A 138 -6.25 2.78 -4.95
N VAL A 139 -7.36 3.09 -5.61
CA VAL A 139 -7.42 4.21 -6.57
C VAL A 139 -7.04 5.53 -5.90
N LYS A 140 -7.61 5.85 -4.73
CA LYS A 140 -7.29 7.09 -4.00
C LYS A 140 -5.83 7.17 -3.56
N MET A 141 -5.24 6.04 -3.14
CA MET A 141 -3.82 5.97 -2.77
C MET A 141 -2.90 6.19 -3.98
N ILE A 142 -3.24 5.63 -5.14
CA ILE A 142 -2.51 5.89 -6.39
C ILE A 142 -2.61 7.37 -6.75
N ASN A 143 -3.82 7.94 -6.73
CA ASN A 143 -4.06 9.37 -7.01
C ASN A 143 -3.22 10.27 -6.07
N THR A 144 -3.12 9.90 -4.79
CA THR A 144 -2.31 10.63 -3.81
C THR A 144 -0.82 10.50 -4.12
N SER A 145 -0.36 9.29 -4.46
CA SER A 145 1.07 9.01 -4.68
C SER A 145 1.67 9.76 -5.87
N VAL A 146 0.85 10.12 -6.87
CA VAL A 146 1.30 10.93 -8.02
C VAL A 146 1.84 12.28 -7.59
N ASP A 147 1.32 12.83 -6.48
CA ASP A 147 1.69 14.16 -5.98
C ASP A 147 2.77 14.14 -4.89
N ILE A 148 3.19 12.96 -4.42
CA ILE A 148 4.29 12.84 -3.47
C ILE A 148 5.61 13.00 -4.24
N ASN A 149 6.21 14.18 -4.20
CA ASN A 149 7.40 14.53 -4.99
C ASN A 149 8.64 14.83 -4.13
N ASP A 150 8.58 14.63 -2.83
CA ASP A 150 9.61 14.99 -1.86
C ASP A 150 10.16 13.80 -1.06
N ARG A 151 9.54 12.63 -1.19
CA ARG A 151 9.90 11.43 -0.42
C ARG A 151 9.38 10.15 -1.05
N PRO A 152 9.91 8.98 -0.67
CA PRO A 152 9.41 7.70 -1.17
C PRO A 152 8.04 7.35 -0.58
N SER A 153 7.28 6.62 -1.38
CA SER A 153 5.98 6.07 -0.97
C SER A 153 5.79 4.64 -1.44
N ALA A 154 5.07 3.86 -0.66
CA ALA A 154 4.66 2.51 -1.01
C ALA A 154 3.14 2.37 -0.89
N ILE A 155 2.55 1.70 -1.86
CA ILE A 155 1.15 1.26 -1.83
C ILE A 155 1.16 -0.25 -1.91
N ARG A 156 0.68 -0.90 -0.86
CA ARG A 156 0.57 -2.36 -0.81
C ARG A 156 -0.87 -2.80 -1.03
N TYR A 157 -1.05 -3.82 -1.84
CA TYR A 157 -2.35 -4.41 -2.16
C TYR A 157 -2.23 -5.91 -2.43
N PRO A 158 -3.31 -6.69 -2.23
CA PRO A 158 -3.26 -8.14 -2.28
C PRO A 158 -3.33 -8.70 -3.71
N ARG A 159 -2.95 -9.95 -3.84
CA ARG A 159 -3.40 -10.79 -4.95
C ARG A 159 -4.88 -11.13 -4.76
N GLY A 160 -5.74 -10.70 -5.65
CA GLY A 160 -7.15 -11.04 -5.52
C GLY A 160 -8.09 -10.17 -6.36
N VAL A 161 -9.36 -10.45 -6.17
CA VAL A 161 -10.48 -9.67 -6.72
C VAL A 161 -10.92 -8.69 -5.64
N GLY A 162 -11.28 -7.48 -6.04
CA GLY A 162 -11.86 -6.49 -5.13
C GLY A 162 -13.24 -6.90 -4.64
N VAL A 163 -13.75 -6.20 -3.66
CA VAL A 163 -15.05 -6.47 -3.01
C VAL A 163 -16.24 -5.94 -3.82
N GLY A 164 -15.98 -5.24 -4.93
CA GLY A 164 -17.04 -4.76 -5.84
C GLY A 164 -17.56 -3.37 -5.50
N VAL A 165 -16.77 -2.54 -4.81
CA VAL A 165 -17.12 -1.15 -4.54
C VAL A 165 -16.97 -0.27 -5.80
N GLU A 166 -17.75 0.81 -5.88
CA GLU A 166 -17.63 1.81 -6.93
C GLU A 166 -16.24 2.47 -6.90
N LEU A 167 -15.61 2.57 -8.06
CA LEU A 167 -14.29 3.18 -8.15
C LEU A 167 -14.42 4.70 -8.20
N PRO A 168 -13.63 5.42 -7.39
CA PRO A 168 -13.65 6.88 -7.38
C PRO A 168 -13.03 7.48 -8.64
N SER A 169 -13.22 8.77 -8.81
CA SER A 169 -12.54 9.54 -9.85
C SER A 169 -11.02 9.62 -9.57
N ILE A 170 -10.24 10.01 -10.59
CA ILE A 170 -8.79 10.21 -10.44
C ILE A 170 -8.43 11.48 -9.66
N GLU A 171 -9.40 12.30 -9.30
CA GLU A 171 -9.22 13.52 -8.51
C GLU A 171 -9.35 13.24 -7.00
N GLU A 172 -10.00 12.12 -6.63
CA GLU A 172 -10.19 11.77 -5.23
C GLU A 172 -8.91 11.19 -4.63
N LYS A 173 -8.48 11.74 -3.51
CA LYS A 173 -7.24 11.41 -2.80
C LYS A 173 -7.52 11.06 -1.35
N ILE A 174 -6.55 10.45 -0.69
CA ILE A 174 -6.50 10.35 0.76
C ILE A 174 -5.65 11.49 1.32
N GLU A 175 -5.95 11.89 2.55
CA GLU A 175 -5.06 12.74 3.32
C GLU A 175 -3.99 11.88 3.99
N ILE A 176 -2.71 12.21 3.79
CA ILE A 176 -1.59 11.50 4.39
C ILE A 176 -1.60 11.74 5.91
N GLY A 177 -1.43 10.68 6.69
CA GLY A 177 -1.51 10.76 8.14
C GLY A 177 -2.93 10.73 8.70
N LYS A 178 -3.94 10.44 7.86
CA LYS A 178 -5.34 10.35 8.32
C LYS A 178 -5.97 9.00 7.99
N GLY A 179 -6.40 8.31 9.05
CA GLY A 179 -7.31 7.17 8.98
C GLY A 179 -8.76 7.60 8.77
N ARG A 180 -9.66 6.63 8.73
CA ARG A 180 -11.11 6.90 8.66
C ARG A 180 -11.91 5.97 9.58
N ILE A 181 -12.93 6.51 10.21
CA ILE A 181 -13.88 5.71 10.98
C ILE A 181 -14.92 5.16 10.01
N ILE A 182 -15.04 3.84 9.97
CA ILE A 182 -16.02 3.12 9.14
C ILE A 182 -17.34 2.95 9.89
N GLN A 183 -17.24 2.69 11.20
CA GLN A 183 -18.35 2.47 12.10
C GLN A 183 -17.99 2.99 13.49
N ASN A 184 -18.94 3.64 14.16
CA ASN A 184 -18.77 4.09 15.54
C ASN A 184 -19.34 3.04 16.51
N GLY A 185 -18.66 2.89 17.63
CA GLY A 185 -19.04 2.07 18.79
C GLY A 185 -18.37 2.62 20.06
N SER A 186 -18.39 1.86 21.15
CA SER A 186 -17.94 2.38 22.45
C SER A 186 -17.09 1.42 23.30
N GLN A 187 -17.08 0.12 23.01
CA GLN A 187 -16.39 -0.86 23.87
C GLN A 187 -15.11 -1.40 23.24
N VAL A 188 -15.16 -1.83 21.98
CA VAL A 188 -14.01 -2.39 21.27
C VAL A 188 -13.72 -1.55 20.03
N CYS A 189 -12.46 -1.19 19.81
CA CYS A 189 -12.00 -0.61 18.56
C CYS A 189 -11.22 -1.64 17.74
N LEU A 190 -11.69 -1.94 16.54
CA LEU A 190 -10.98 -2.73 15.53
C LEU A 190 -10.22 -1.77 14.61
N LEU A 191 -8.92 -1.68 14.79
CA LEU A 191 -8.02 -0.83 14.01
C LEU A 191 -7.42 -1.66 12.86
N ASN A 192 -8.05 -1.59 11.71
CA ASN A 192 -7.69 -2.35 10.52
C ASN A 192 -6.64 -1.65 9.67
N LEU A 193 -5.69 -2.40 9.15
CA LEU A 193 -4.79 -1.99 8.08
C LEU A 193 -4.92 -2.93 6.88
N GLY A 194 -5.30 -2.37 5.72
CA GLY A 194 -5.41 -3.14 4.48
C GLY A 194 -6.69 -3.98 4.39
N THR A 195 -6.63 -5.09 3.68
CA THR A 195 -7.78 -5.80 3.13
C THR A 195 -8.60 -6.62 4.12
N ARG A 196 -8.24 -6.68 5.42
CA ARG A 196 -9.05 -7.37 6.43
C ARG A 196 -10.28 -6.56 6.91
N LEU A 197 -10.61 -5.46 6.22
CA LEU A 197 -11.75 -4.60 6.58
C LEU A 197 -13.10 -5.35 6.54
N GLN A 198 -13.29 -6.27 5.61
CA GLN A 198 -14.54 -7.03 5.52
C GLN A 198 -14.69 -8.00 6.70
N GLU A 199 -13.60 -8.64 7.10
CA GLU A 199 -13.57 -9.50 8.29
C GLU A 199 -13.80 -8.70 9.57
N CYS A 200 -13.29 -7.46 9.64
CA CYS A 200 -13.60 -6.56 10.76
C CYS A 200 -15.09 -6.22 10.82
N LYS A 201 -15.75 -5.97 9.68
CA LYS A 201 -17.19 -5.74 9.63
C LYS A 201 -17.99 -6.96 10.09
N LEU A 202 -17.61 -8.16 9.64
CA LEU A 202 -18.25 -9.41 10.09
C LEU A 202 -18.02 -9.66 11.58
N ALA A 203 -16.83 -9.41 12.09
CA ALA A 203 -16.52 -9.52 13.51
C ALA A 203 -17.34 -8.54 14.34
N ALA A 204 -17.48 -7.30 13.91
CA ALA A 204 -18.31 -6.30 14.59
C ALA A 204 -19.78 -6.68 14.65
N GLU A 205 -20.34 -7.25 13.56
CA GLU A 205 -21.71 -7.76 13.55
C GLU A 205 -21.90 -8.93 14.53
N ASN A 206 -20.96 -9.88 14.58
CA ASN A 206 -20.98 -10.97 15.54
C ASN A 206 -20.86 -10.49 16.99
N LEU A 207 -20.04 -9.46 17.24
CA LEU A 207 -19.90 -8.84 18.56
C LEU A 207 -21.19 -8.11 18.98
N LYS A 208 -21.85 -7.43 18.05
CA LYS A 208 -23.13 -6.76 18.28
C LYS A 208 -24.22 -7.73 18.74
N GLN A 209 -24.27 -8.94 18.15
CA GLN A 209 -25.21 -10.01 18.59
C GLN A 209 -24.95 -10.45 20.03
N LYS A 210 -23.74 -10.23 20.54
CA LYS A 210 -23.33 -10.50 21.93
C LYS A 210 -23.45 -9.27 22.85
N GLY A 211 -24.02 -8.17 22.36
CA GLY A 211 -24.18 -6.92 23.12
C GLY A 211 -22.91 -6.07 23.20
N VAL A 212 -21.89 -6.34 22.38
CA VAL A 212 -20.63 -5.56 22.37
C VAL A 212 -20.66 -4.51 21.26
N SER A 213 -20.52 -3.25 21.64
CA SER A 213 -20.47 -2.11 20.73
C SER A 213 -19.06 -1.90 20.18
N THR A 214 -18.92 -1.91 18.86
CA THR A 214 -17.62 -1.95 18.18
C THR A 214 -17.42 -0.76 17.24
N THR A 215 -16.31 -0.05 17.42
CA THR A 215 -15.78 0.91 16.43
C THR A 215 -14.90 0.16 15.42
N ILE A 216 -15.02 0.52 14.14
CA ILE A 216 -14.12 0.02 13.08
C ILE A 216 -13.40 1.22 12.48
N VAL A 217 -12.08 1.15 12.47
CA VAL A 217 -11.19 2.16 11.85
C VAL A 217 -10.40 1.52 10.72
N ASP A 218 -10.37 2.14 9.58
CA ASP A 218 -9.41 1.86 8.50
C ASP A 218 -8.22 2.81 8.68
N ALA A 219 -7.09 2.29 9.11
CA ALA A 219 -5.90 3.08 9.39
C ALA A 219 -5.26 3.66 8.13
N ARG A 220 -5.46 3.03 6.95
CA ARG A 220 -4.92 3.44 5.64
C ARG A 220 -3.39 3.39 5.54
N LEU A 221 -2.67 3.84 6.58
CA LEU A 221 -1.22 3.98 6.58
C LEU A 221 -0.59 3.14 7.69
N ALA A 222 0.46 2.38 7.32
CA ALA A 222 1.31 1.67 8.29
C ALA A 222 2.43 2.58 8.80
N LYS A 223 2.83 3.58 8.00
CA LYS A 223 3.77 4.65 8.37
C LYS A 223 3.21 5.99 7.92
N SER A 224 3.43 7.01 8.70
CA SER A 224 2.68 8.27 8.79
C SER A 224 1.32 8.01 9.43
N LEU A 225 1.32 7.42 10.62
CA LEU A 225 0.11 7.05 11.36
C LEU A 225 -0.75 8.27 11.71
N ASP A 226 -2.06 8.06 11.78
CA ASP A 226 -2.98 9.00 12.43
C ASP A 226 -2.93 8.80 13.94
N GLU A 227 -1.89 9.36 14.59
CA GLU A 227 -1.65 9.20 16.02
C GLU A 227 -2.82 9.75 16.86
N GLU A 228 -3.40 10.88 16.44
CA GLU A 228 -4.54 11.49 17.14
C GLU A 228 -5.75 10.53 17.17
N LEU A 229 -6.08 9.92 16.03
CA LEU A 229 -7.17 8.96 15.93
C LEU A 229 -6.89 7.70 16.73
N ILE A 230 -5.66 7.17 16.67
CA ILE A 230 -5.24 5.97 17.41
C ILE A 230 -5.31 6.22 18.92
N ILE A 231 -4.76 7.35 19.40
CA ILE A 231 -4.79 7.71 20.82
C ILE A 231 -6.23 7.92 21.29
N LYS A 232 -7.06 8.58 20.49
CA LYS A 232 -8.49 8.75 20.78
C LYS A 232 -9.17 7.39 20.94
N CYS A 233 -8.99 6.48 19.98
CA CYS A 233 -9.57 5.14 20.05
C CYS A 233 -9.08 4.35 21.27
N ALA A 234 -7.80 4.46 21.62
CA ALA A 234 -7.24 3.78 22.79
C ALA A 234 -7.81 4.31 24.10
N ARG A 235 -8.16 5.60 24.17
CA ARG A 235 -8.72 6.22 25.41
C ARG A 235 -10.22 6.02 25.55
N GLU A 236 -10.95 5.94 24.44
CA GLU A 236 -12.41 5.90 24.42
C GLU A 236 -12.98 4.48 24.42
N HIS A 237 -12.15 3.43 24.30
CA HIS A 237 -12.59 2.04 24.25
C HIS A 237 -11.89 1.20 25.33
N GLU A 238 -12.58 0.16 25.81
CA GLU A 238 -12.02 -0.81 26.76
C GLU A 238 -10.89 -1.64 26.14
N SER A 239 -10.96 -1.87 24.83
CA SER A 239 -9.96 -2.62 24.06
C SER A 239 -9.76 -2.04 22.67
N LEU A 240 -8.48 -1.93 22.27
CA LEU A 240 -8.06 -1.62 20.91
C LEU A 240 -7.33 -2.83 20.32
N VAL A 241 -7.82 -3.34 19.20
CA VAL A 241 -7.28 -4.51 18.51
C VAL A 241 -6.80 -4.09 17.13
N SER A 242 -5.49 -4.20 16.87
CA SER A 242 -4.93 -3.98 15.53
C SER A 242 -5.04 -5.23 14.68
N ILE A 243 -5.46 -5.07 13.42
CA ILE A 243 -5.64 -6.16 12.46
C ILE A 243 -4.82 -5.84 11.20
N GLU A 244 -3.91 -6.74 10.82
CA GLU A 244 -3.07 -6.64 9.63
C GLU A 244 -2.72 -8.01 9.05
N GLU A 245 -2.27 -8.05 7.80
CA GLU A 245 -1.57 -9.20 7.20
C GLU A 245 -0.08 -8.87 7.11
N GLY A 246 0.59 -8.90 8.25
CA GLY A 246 2.01 -8.60 8.40
C GLY A 246 2.68 -9.57 9.36
N SER A 247 3.92 -9.25 9.73
CA SER A 247 4.72 -9.98 10.70
C SER A 247 4.84 -9.23 12.02
N ILE A 248 5.39 -9.89 13.04
CA ILE A 248 5.82 -9.23 14.28
C ILE A 248 6.80 -8.09 13.91
N GLY A 249 6.61 -6.93 14.51
CA GLY A 249 7.33 -5.70 14.15
C GLY A 249 6.62 -4.85 13.09
N GLY A 250 5.46 -5.30 12.58
CA GLY A 250 4.63 -4.57 11.63
C GLY A 250 3.75 -3.48 12.26
N PHE A 251 2.58 -3.26 11.67
CA PHE A 251 1.66 -2.18 12.04
C PHE A 251 1.27 -2.18 13.52
N GLY A 252 0.88 -3.34 14.06
CA GLY A 252 0.51 -3.44 15.47
C GLY A 252 1.64 -3.09 16.45
N SER A 253 2.89 -3.28 16.05
CA SER A 253 4.05 -2.85 16.85
C SER A 253 4.23 -1.34 16.81
N HIS A 254 4.01 -0.69 15.65
CA HIS A 254 4.07 0.76 15.54
C HIS A 254 2.92 1.46 16.27
N VAL A 255 1.74 0.86 16.31
CA VAL A 255 0.58 1.38 17.06
C VAL A 255 0.83 1.40 18.58
N LYS A 256 1.66 0.48 19.08
CA LYS A 256 1.96 0.36 20.52
C LYS A 256 3.08 1.31 21.00
N ASN A 257 3.90 1.82 20.10
CA ASN A 257 5.01 2.72 20.41
C ASN A 257 4.56 4.18 20.42
#